data_eab938b474322a9d3e32e69ad316a1bd
#
_entry.id   eab938b474322a9d3e32e69ad316a1bd
#
_cell.length_a   1.000
_cell.length_b   1.000
_cell.length_c   1.000
_cell.angle_alpha   90.00
_cell.angle_beta   90.00
_cell.angle_gamma   90.00
#
_symmetry.space_group_name_H-M   'P 1'
#
loop_
_entity.id
_entity.type
_entity.pdbx_description
1 polymer ?
#
loop_
_entity_poly.entity_id
_entity_poly.type
_entity_poly.pdbx_seq_one_letter_code
_entity_poly.pdbx_strand_id
1 'polypeptide(L)'
;PHGYFISNGPGDPGAMDYAVATVKEIIAAHKPLFGICLGHQLLARANDIPTFKMHHGHRGLNHPVKNLLTGKSEITTQNHGFGIDPEVTKQKSNLTISHINLNDHSIEGIKMLDRPAFSVQYHPESTPGPHDSRYLFDDFIAMIKNNH
;
A
#
# COMPACT_ATOMS: atom_id res chain seq x y z
N PRO A 1 10.01 12.10 -13.97
CA PRO A 1 8.97 11.09 -14.14
C PRO A 1 7.60 11.64 -13.77
N HIS A 2 6.57 11.11 -14.42
CA HIS A 2 5.20 11.53 -14.18
C HIS A 2 4.57 10.83 -12.97
N GLY A 3 5.16 9.73 -12.53
CA GLY A 3 4.70 9.00 -11.36
C GLY A 3 5.71 7.96 -10.93
N TYR A 4 5.52 7.41 -9.74
CA TYR A 4 6.44 6.43 -9.15
C TYR A 4 5.67 5.18 -8.74
N PHE A 5 6.24 4.03 -9.08
CA PHE A 5 5.71 2.72 -8.72
C PHE A 5 6.77 2.00 -7.90
N ILE A 6 6.44 1.63 -6.66
CA ILE A 6 7.39 0.99 -5.75
C ILE A 6 6.80 -0.34 -5.29
N SER A 7 7.39 -1.46 -5.73
CA SER A 7 6.88 -2.78 -5.37
C SER A 7 7.87 -3.57 -4.52
N ASN A 8 9.13 -3.59 -4.89
CA ASN A 8 10.15 -4.34 -4.15
C ASN A 8 11.12 -3.37 -3.51
N GLY A 9 11.80 -3.83 -2.50
CA GLY A 9 12.76 -3.01 -1.81
C GLY A 9 13.98 -3.80 -1.38
N PRO A 10 14.95 -3.07 -0.85
CA PRO A 10 16.19 -3.70 -0.37
C PRO A 10 15.92 -4.52 0.88
N GLY A 11 16.63 -5.63 1.03
CA GLY A 11 16.59 -6.42 2.25
C GLY A 11 17.45 -5.85 3.37
N ASP A 12 18.18 -4.78 3.11
CA ASP A 12 19.11 -4.14 4.03
C ASP A 12 18.38 -3.08 4.87
N PRO A 13 18.37 -3.17 6.21
CA PRO A 13 17.71 -2.17 7.06
C PRO A 13 18.22 -0.74 6.84
N GLY A 14 19.51 -0.55 6.54
CA GLY A 14 20.04 0.79 6.23
C GLY A 14 19.45 1.39 4.98
N ALA A 15 19.23 0.55 3.97
CA ALA A 15 18.61 0.99 2.72
C ALA A 15 17.11 1.29 2.89
N MET A 16 16.47 0.73 3.92
CA MET A 16 15.06 1.03 4.24
C MET A 16 14.88 2.50 4.64
N ASP A 17 15.77 3.03 5.47
CA ASP A 17 15.68 4.44 5.88
C ASP A 17 15.86 5.37 4.69
N TYR A 18 16.78 5.03 3.78
CA TYR A 18 16.97 5.78 2.54
C TYR A 18 15.71 5.75 1.67
N ALA A 19 15.10 4.57 1.55
CA ALA A 19 13.88 4.41 0.76
C ALA A 19 12.71 5.22 1.35
N VAL A 20 12.57 5.25 2.68
CA VAL A 20 11.54 6.06 3.34
C VAL A 20 11.78 7.54 3.04
N ALA A 21 13.02 8.01 3.10
CA ALA A 21 13.36 9.41 2.78
C ALA A 21 13.00 9.74 1.33
N THR A 22 13.26 8.82 0.40
CA THR A 22 12.89 9.00 -1.01
C THR A 22 11.38 9.12 -1.19
N VAL A 23 10.60 8.27 -0.50
CA VAL A 23 9.13 8.33 -0.56
C VAL A 23 8.64 9.68 -0.01
N LYS A 24 9.22 10.17 1.08
CA LYS A 24 8.88 11.49 1.63
C LYS A 24 9.10 12.60 0.61
N GLU A 25 10.18 12.54 -0.15
CA GLU A 25 10.48 13.54 -1.19
C GLU A 25 9.46 13.48 -2.33
N ILE A 26 9.06 12.27 -2.76
CA ILE A 26 8.05 12.09 -3.80
C ILE A 26 6.71 12.69 -3.35
N ILE A 27 6.32 12.41 -2.12
CA ILE A 27 5.07 12.94 -1.54
C ILE A 27 5.13 14.47 -1.47
N ALA A 28 6.24 15.03 -0.98
CA ALA A 28 6.41 16.47 -0.86
C ALA A 28 6.37 17.16 -2.23
N ALA A 29 6.81 16.49 -3.28
CA ALA A 29 6.78 17.02 -4.65
C ALA A 29 5.41 16.85 -5.32
N HIS A 30 4.41 16.30 -4.63
CA HIS A 30 3.06 16.03 -5.15
C HIS A 30 3.07 15.14 -6.40
N LYS A 31 4.01 14.22 -6.49
CA LYS A 31 4.08 13.27 -7.60
C LYS A 31 3.25 12.03 -7.31
N PRO A 32 2.52 11.50 -8.31
CA PRO A 32 1.75 10.27 -8.12
C PRO A 32 2.64 9.11 -7.69
N LEU A 33 2.16 8.35 -6.70
CA LEU A 33 2.90 7.21 -6.16
C LEU A 33 1.94 6.05 -5.87
N PHE A 34 2.33 4.85 -6.30
CA PHE A 34 1.63 3.61 -5.99
C PHE A 34 2.62 2.64 -5.38
N GLY A 35 2.37 2.24 -4.13
CA GLY A 35 3.22 1.29 -3.40
C GLY A 35 2.57 -0.08 -3.27
N ILE A 36 3.36 -1.12 -3.51
CA ILE A 36 2.92 -2.51 -3.39
C ILE A 36 3.85 -3.25 -2.42
N CYS A 37 3.27 -3.99 -1.50
CA CYS A 37 3.98 -4.80 -0.51
C CYS A 37 4.96 -3.94 0.30
N LEU A 38 6.26 -4.03 0.05
CA LEU A 38 7.22 -3.16 0.74
C LEU A 38 6.96 -1.69 0.47
N GLY A 39 6.52 -1.34 -0.74
CA GLY A 39 6.14 0.04 -1.09
C GLY A 39 5.00 0.57 -0.23
N HIS A 40 4.05 -0.30 0.14
CA HIS A 40 2.98 0.04 1.08
C HIS A 40 3.56 0.38 2.46
N GLN A 41 4.49 -0.44 2.95
CA GLN A 41 5.12 -0.20 4.25
C GLN A 41 5.95 1.09 4.24
N LEU A 42 6.62 1.37 3.12
CA LEU A 42 7.39 2.61 2.97
C LEU A 42 6.48 3.83 2.96
N LEU A 43 5.34 3.77 2.30
CA LEU A 43 4.38 4.86 2.31
C LEU A 43 3.84 5.12 3.72
N ALA A 44 3.54 4.05 4.46
CA ALA A 44 3.09 4.16 5.83
C ALA A 44 4.16 4.81 6.71
N ARG A 45 5.40 4.34 6.62
CA ARG A 45 6.51 4.91 7.41
C ARG A 45 6.79 6.37 7.03
N ALA A 46 6.61 6.73 5.77
CA ALA A 46 6.76 8.12 5.33
C ALA A 46 5.68 9.02 5.94
N ASN A 47 4.58 8.46 6.41
CA ASN A 47 3.52 9.16 7.13
C ASN A 47 3.63 8.96 8.64
N ASP A 48 4.78 8.52 9.13
CA ASP A 48 5.05 8.29 10.55
C ASP A 48 4.18 7.20 11.16
N ILE A 49 3.81 6.20 10.36
CA ILE A 49 3.10 5.01 10.82
C ILE A 49 4.12 3.88 10.98
N PRO A 50 4.31 3.35 12.19
CA PRO A 50 5.28 2.28 12.39
C PRO A 50 4.81 0.96 11.80
N THR A 51 5.77 0.10 11.43
CA THR A 51 5.50 -1.27 11.04
C THR A 51 5.75 -2.18 12.26
N PHE A 52 5.10 -3.33 12.26
CA PHE A 52 5.28 -4.32 13.31
C PHE A 52 5.36 -5.71 12.72
N LYS A 53 6.02 -6.63 13.43
CA LYS A 53 6.10 -8.02 13.02
C LYS A 53 4.78 -8.71 13.35
N MET A 54 4.13 -9.30 12.36
CA MET A 54 2.89 -10.03 12.56
C MET A 54 3.16 -11.40 13.15
N HIS A 55 2.26 -11.86 14.03
CA HIS A 55 2.43 -13.14 14.68
C HIS A 55 2.54 -14.30 13.69
N HIS A 56 1.67 -14.33 12.69
CA HIS A 56 1.69 -15.36 11.65
C HIS A 56 2.09 -14.87 10.28
N GLY A 57 1.93 -13.56 10.01
CA GLY A 57 2.12 -13.01 8.67
C GLY A 57 1.07 -13.49 7.69
N HIS A 58 1.17 -13.04 6.46
CA HIS A 58 0.30 -13.48 5.38
C HIS A 58 1.17 -14.05 4.26
N ARG A 59 0.93 -15.31 3.90
CA ARG A 59 1.71 -15.99 2.87
C ARG A 59 0.81 -16.83 1.98
N GLY A 60 1.14 -16.86 0.68
CA GLY A 60 0.46 -17.70 -0.29
C GLY A 60 -0.79 -17.07 -0.88
N LEU A 61 -1.67 -17.93 -1.37
CA LEU A 61 -2.91 -17.55 -2.05
C LEU A 61 -4.07 -17.48 -1.06
N ASN A 62 -5.21 -16.99 -1.54
CA ASN A 62 -6.49 -17.04 -0.82
C ASN A 62 -6.56 -16.18 0.44
N HIS A 63 -5.93 -15.01 0.39
CA HIS A 63 -6.09 -14.00 1.45
C HIS A 63 -7.19 -13.02 1.04
N PRO A 64 -8.38 -13.10 1.66
CA PRO A 64 -9.49 -12.23 1.27
C PRO A 64 -9.30 -10.82 1.80
N VAL A 65 -9.41 -9.84 0.92
CA VAL A 65 -9.24 -8.42 1.22
C VAL A 65 -10.48 -7.67 0.78
N LYS A 66 -10.99 -6.80 1.64
CA LYS A 66 -12.12 -5.94 1.30
C LYS A 66 -11.62 -4.54 0.94
N ASN A 67 -12.08 -4.04 -0.20
CA ASN A 67 -11.88 -2.66 -0.59
C ASN A 67 -12.99 -1.83 0.07
N LEU A 68 -12.61 -1.00 1.03
CA LEU A 68 -13.56 -0.20 1.80
C LEU A 68 -14.16 0.94 0.99
N LEU A 69 -13.50 1.34 -0.09
CA LEU A 69 -13.97 2.43 -0.95
C LEU A 69 -15.10 1.99 -1.86
N THR A 70 -15.10 0.72 -2.29
CA THR A 70 -16.11 0.16 -3.20
C THR A 70 -17.04 -0.84 -2.53
N GLY A 71 -16.65 -1.39 -1.39
CA GLY A 71 -17.36 -2.47 -0.71
C GLY A 71 -17.14 -3.85 -1.29
N LYS A 72 -16.33 -3.98 -2.32
CA LYS A 72 -16.05 -5.26 -2.98
C LYS A 72 -14.92 -5.99 -2.28
N SER A 73 -14.95 -7.32 -2.36
CA SER A 73 -13.90 -8.18 -1.81
C SER A 73 -13.10 -8.82 -2.92
N GLU A 74 -11.83 -9.09 -2.64
CA GLU A 74 -10.88 -9.68 -3.58
C GLU A 74 -10.14 -10.82 -2.89
N ILE A 75 -9.77 -11.85 -3.67
CA ILE A 75 -8.86 -12.89 -3.18
C ILE A 75 -7.47 -12.50 -3.64
N THR A 76 -6.52 -12.42 -2.71
CA THR A 76 -5.19 -11.88 -2.98
C THR A 76 -4.10 -12.88 -2.71
N THR A 77 -2.94 -12.65 -3.33
CA THR A 77 -1.69 -13.35 -3.07
C THR A 77 -0.82 -12.45 -2.20
N GLN A 78 -0.32 -12.99 -1.10
CA GLN A 78 0.47 -12.23 -0.16
C GLN A 78 1.72 -13.02 0.28
N ASN A 79 2.77 -12.29 0.62
CA ASN A 79 3.98 -12.87 1.18
C ASN A 79 4.70 -11.80 2.00
N HIS A 80 4.25 -11.59 3.23
CA HIS A 80 4.85 -10.60 4.12
C HIS A 80 4.70 -11.01 5.58
N GLY A 81 5.68 -10.64 6.39
CA GLY A 81 5.67 -10.90 7.84
C GLY A 81 5.46 -9.63 8.67
N PHE A 82 5.34 -8.48 8.03
CA PHE A 82 5.16 -7.20 8.70
C PHE A 82 3.89 -6.52 8.25
N GLY A 83 3.26 -5.77 9.15
CA GLY A 83 2.10 -4.95 8.84
C GLY A 83 2.31 -3.53 9.36
N ILE A 84 1.35 -2.65 9.10
CA ILE A 84 1.39 -1.28 9.59
C ILE A 84 0.47 -1.16 10.82
N ASP A 85 0.84 -0.27 11.74
CA ASP A 85 0.12 -0.11 13.01
C ASP A 85 -1.29 0.44 12.77
N PRO A 86 -2.35 -0.32 13.09
CA PRO A 86 -3.72 0.12 12.81
C PRO A 86 -4.15 1.31 13.68
N GLU A 87 -3.70 1.39 14.92
CA GLU A 87 -4.12 2.47 15.81
C GLU A 87 -3.53 3.81 15.36
N VAL A 88 -2.24 3.84 15.00
CA VAL A 88 -1.62 5.06 14.49
C VAL A 88 -2.26 5.45 13.16
N THR A 89 -2.53 4.47 12.28
CA THR A 89 -3.17 4.74 10.98
C THR A 89 -4.52 5.42 11.16
N LYS A 90 -5.35 4.93 12.09
CA LYS A 90 -6.68 5.49 12.35
C LYS A 90 -6.61 6.92 12.87
N GLN A 91 -5.51 7.32 13.48
CA GLN A 91 -5.34 8.67 14.02
C GLN A 91 -4.91 9.69 12.96
N LYS A 92 -4.51 9.24 11.78
CA LYS A 92 -4.05 10.14 10.72
C LYS A 92 -5.24 10.73 9.98
N SER A 93 -5.32 12.06 9.96
CA SER A 93 -6.40 12.78 9.25
C SER A 93 -6.11 12.96 7.76
N ASN A 94 -4.85 12.76 7.35
CA ASN A 94 -4.41 13.01 5.97
C ASN A 94 -4.46 11.75 5.07
N LEU A 95 -4.93 10.64 5.61
CA LEU A 95 -5.09 9.42 4.82
C LEU A 95 -6.29 8.60 5.30
N THR A 96 -6.71 7.64 4.49
CA THR A 96 -7.79 6.73 4.82
C THR A 96 -7.34 5.29 4.57
N ILE A 97 -7.95 4.35 5.30
CA ILE A 97 -7.72 2.93 5.10
C ILE A 97 -8.59 2.50 3.91
N SER A 98 -7.95 2.02 2.85
CA SER A 98 -8.64 1.62 1.63
C SER A 98 -8.98 0.14 1.59
N HIS A 99 -8.16 -0.69 2.24
CA HIS A 99 -8.32 -2.16 2.18
C HIS A 99 -8.02 -2.78 3.53
N ILE A 100 -8.80 -3.80 3.90
CA ILE A 100 -8.56 -4.59 5.12
C ILE A 100 -8.63 -6.09 4.79
N ASN A 101 -7.86 -6.87 5.57
CA ASN A 101 -7.92 -8.33 5.50
C ASN A 101 -9.19 -8.81 6.22
N LEU A 102 -9.98 -9.66 5.57
CA LEU A 102 -11.24 -10.13 6.15
C LEU A 102 -11.06 -11.18 7.25
N ASN A 103 -9.90 -11.81 7.34
CA ASN A 103 -9.64 -12.83 8.35
C ASN A 103 -9.18 -12.22 9.68
N ASP A 104 -8.23 -11.30 9.64
CA ASP A 104 -7.63 -10.74 10.86
C ASP A 104 -7.81 -9.23 11.01
N HIS A 105 -8.49 -8.58 10.05
CA HIS A 105 -8.77 -7.15 10.02
C HIS A 105 -7.52 -6.27 9.96
N SER A 106 -6.36 -6.83 9.59
CA SER A 106 -5.15 -6.04 9.38
C SER A 106 -5.32 -5.11 8.19
N ILE A 107 -4.57 -4.00 8.20
CA ILE A 107 -4.64 -3.02 7.12
C ILE A 107 -3.92 -3.56 5.90
N GLU A 108 -4.62 -3.56 4.76
CA GLU A 108 -4.09 -4.06 3.50
C GLU A 108 -3.95 -2.96 2.45
N GLY A 109 -4.36 -1.74 2.76
CA GLY A 109 -4.19 -0.61 1.84
C GLY A 109 -4.48 0.71 2.52
N ILE A 110 -3.77 1.75 2.07
CA ILE A 110 -4.01 3.14 2.51
C ILE A 110 -4.01 4.06 1.31
N LYS A 111 -4.70 5.18 1.44
CA LYS A 111 -4.77 6.22 0.42
C LYS A 111 -4.62 7.58 1.09
N MET A 112 -3.68 8.40 0.62
CA MET A 112 -3.54 9.76 1.11
C MET A 112 -4.67 10.63 0.54
N LEU A 113 -5.18 11.55 1.35
CA LEU A 113 -6.28 12.42 0.96
C LEU A 113 -5.79 13.72 0.35
N ASP A 114 -4.61 14.17 0.73
CA ASP A 114 -4.03 15.45 0.31
C ASP A 114 -2.86 15.30 -0.67
N ARG A 115 -2.53 14.09 -1.06
CA ARG A 115 -1.43 13.79 -1.99
C ARG A 115 -1.86 12.66 -2.92
N PRO A 116 -1.32 12.63 -4.16
CA PRO A 116 -1.63 11.56 -5.10
C PRO A 116 -0.83 10.29 -4.81
N ALA A 117 -1.09 9.66 -3.66
CA ALA A 117 -0.36 8.48 -3.21
C ALA A 117 -1.30 7.48 -2.58
N PHE A 118 -1.12 6.20 -2.93
CA PHE A 118 -1.87 5.10 -2.34
C PHE A 118 -1.05 3.82 -2.40
N SER A 119 -1.44 2.82 -1.61
CA SER A 119 -0.69 1.58 -1.55
C SER A 119 -1.55 0.40 -1.13
N VAL A 120 -1.12 -0.80 -1.51
CA VAL A 120 -1.71 -2.06 -1.05
C VAL A 120 -0.59 -2.99 -0.56
N GLN A 121 -0.89 -3.82 0.44
CA GLN A 121 0.08 -4.74 1.02
C GLN A 121 0.26 -5.99 0.16
N TYR A 122 -0.76 -6.40 -0.55
CA TYR A 122 -0.72 -7.60 -1.39
C TYR A 122 -0.15 -7.27 -2.78
N HIS A 123 0.08 -8.32 -3.58
CA HIS A 123 0.59 -8.20 -4.95
C HIS A 123 -0.56 -8.28 -5.95
N PRO A 124 -1.10 -7.15 -6.42
CA PRO A 124 -2.24 -7.17 -7.35
C PRO A 124 -1.91 -7.81 -8.69
N GLU A 125 -0.64 -7.75 -9.13
CA GLU A 125 -0.19 -8.37 -10.38
C GLU A 125 -0.20 -9.89 -10.32
N SER A 126 -0.18 -10.48 -9.12
CA SER A 126 -0.16 -11.93 -8.91
C SER A 126 -1.48 -12.45 -8.36
N THR A 127 -2.52 -11.62 -8.33
CA THR A 127 -3.82 -12.00 -7.79
C THR A 127 -4.49 -13.07 -8.66
N PRO A 128 -4.97 -14.19 -8.10
CA PRO A 128 -5.70 -15.19 -8.87
C PRO A 128 -7.07 -14.66 -9.28
N GLY A 129 -7.54 -15.10 -10.44
CA GLY A 129 -8.82 -14.67 -10.98
C GLY A 129 -8.68 -13.51 -11.95
N PRO A 130 -9.54 -13.46 -12.95
CA PRO A 130 -9.50 -12.39 -13.96
C PRO A 130 -10.07 -11.11 -13.37
N HIS A 131 -9.35 -10.02 -13.47
CA HIS A 131 -9.81 -8.64 -13.22
C HIS A 131 -9.79 -8.13 -11.78
N ASP A 132 -9.54 -8.95 -10.77
CA ASP A 132 -9.83 -8.57 -9.39
C ASP A 132 -9.08 -7.32 -8.92
N SER A 133 -7.81 -7.16 -9.29
CA SER A 133 -7.00 -6.04 -8.79
C SER A 133 -6.47 -5.11 -9.87
N ARG A 134 -6.91 -5.25 -11.11
CA ARG A 134 -6.46 -4.39 -12.22
C ARG A 134 -6.83 -2.93 -12.03
N TYR A 135 -7.94 -2.67 -11.35
CA TYR A 135 -8.41 -1.30 -11.13
C TYR A 135 -7.36 -0.44 -10.42
N LEU A 136 -6.48 -1.04 -9.62
CA LEU A 136 -5.42 -0.30 -8.91
C LEU A 136 -4.45 0.34 -9.90
N PHE A 137 -4.07 -0.38 -10.95
CA PHE A 137 -3.19 0.17 -11.99
C PHE A 137 -3.90 1.23 -12.81
N ASP A 138 -5.17 1.01 -13.10
CA ASP A 138 -5.98 2.02 -13.82
C ASP A 138 -6.12 3.29 -12.99
N ASP A 139 -6.33 3.17 -11.68
CA ASP A 139 -6.40 4.31 -10.77
C ASP A 139 -5.08 5.08 -10.74
N PHE A 140 -3.95 4.36 -10.77
CA PHE A 140 -2.64 5.00 -10.79
C PHE A 140 -2.41 5.76 -12.10
N ILE A 141 -2.78 5.17 -13.23
CA ILE A 141 -2.68 5.83 -14.54
C ILE A 141 -3.55 7.09 -14.57
N ALA A 142 -4.78 7.01 -14.07
CA ALA A 142 -5.67 8.16 -13.99
C ALA A 142 -5.06 9.27 -13.11
N MET A 143 -4.43 8.89 -12.01
CA MET A 143 -3.76 9.81 -11.10
C MET A 143 -2.62 10.54 -11.81
N ILE A 144 -1.83 9.83 -12.60
CA ILE A 144 -0.75 10.42 -13.39
C ILE A 144 -1.31 11.44 -14.38
N LYS A 145 -2.38 11.07 -15.10
CA LYS A 145 -3.00 11.96 -16.10
C LYS A 145 -3.58 13.22 -15.48
N ASN A 146 -4.14 13.10 -14.28
CA ASN A 146 -4.79 14.23 -13.60
C ASN A 146 -3.82 15.14 -12.88
N ASN A 147 -2.55 14.73 -12.73
CA ASN A 147 -1.55 15.47 -11.96
C ASN A 147 -0.57 16.23 -12.85
N HIS A 148 -0.93 16.52 -14.07
CA HIS A 148 -0.11 17.31 -15.00
C HIS A 148 -0.25 18.79 -14.76
#